data_1576b362c48364de03e6942536468ee3
#
_entry.id   1576b362c48364de03e6942536468ee3
#
_cell.length_a   1.000
_cell.length_b   1.000
_cell.length_c   1.000
_cell.angle_alpha   90.00
_cell.angle_beta   90.00
_cell.angle_gamma   90.00
#
_symmetry.space_group_name_H-M   'P 1'
#
loop_
_entity.id
_entity.type
_entity.pdbx_description
1 polymer ?
#
loop_
_entity_poly.entity_id
_entity_poly.type
_entity_poly.pdbx_seq_one_letter_code
_entity_poly.pdbx_strand_id
1 'polypeptide(L)'
;MKRSVKKLFALSGALLTLFVLWAAAVCFIDVQPIGPDGSSVGLAALNAAFQKTLGVNMTLYEITDWLGIVPLCFVCGFALLGLVQLIKRKSFRRVDPDILVLGAFYTAVFAAYIAFEAFSPNFRSVLIEGRLEASYPSSTTLLVMCVIPTAMMQLKRRIKRPWIRTAVLCTLGAFCVFMPTARLISGVHWFSDIVGALLLSAGLVTLYAAAAGCFQKRSK
;
A
#
# COMPACT_ATOMS: atom_id res chain seq x y z
N MET A 1 -23.20 -15.80 5.32
CA MET A 1 -22.36 -14.68 4.81
C MET A 1 -23.13 -13.94 3.72
N LYS A 2 -23.26 -12.56 3.77
CA LYS A 2 -23.99 -11.82 2.72
C LYS A 2 -23.29 -12.02 1.37
N ARG A 3 -24.05 -12.04 0.27
CA ARG A 3 -23.55 -12.16 -1.12
C ARG A 3 -22.45 -11.14 -1.44
N SER A 4 -22.55 -9.93 -0.89
CA SER A 4 -21.54 -8.87 -1.01
C SER A 4 -20.17 -9.23 -0.40
N VAL A 5 -20.14 -9.85 0.79
CA VAL A 5 -18.87 -10.25 1.44
C VAL A 5 -18.17 -11.37 0.67
N LYS A 6 -18.94 -12.34 0.14
CA LYS A 6 -18.40 -13.39 -0.74
C LYS A 6 -17.74 -12.81 -1.99
N LYS A 7 -18.40 -11.80 -2.62
CA LYS A 7 -17.83 -11.11 -3.78
C LYS A 7 -16.52 -10.38 -3.46
N LEU A 8 -16.42 -9.75 -2.28
CA LEU A 8 -15.18 -9.09 -1.86
C LEU A 8 -14.05 -10.09 -1.64
N PHE A 9 -14.30 -11.25 -1.02
CA PHE A 9 -13.29 -12.30 -0.89
C PHE A 9 -12.83 -12.83 -2.27
N ALA A 10 -13.78 -13.08 -3.18
CA ALA A 10 -13.44 -13.50 -4.54
C ALA A 10 -12.62 -12.45 -5.30
N LEU A 11 -12.99 -11.17 -5.19
CA LEU A 11 -12.25 -10.07 -5.80
C LEU A 11 -10.85 -9.93 -5.21
N SER A 12 -10.71 -10.02 -3.88
CA SER A 12 -9.40 -10.03 -3.22
C SER A 12 -8.53 -11.17 -3.71
N GLY A 13 -9.08 -12.39 -3.78
CA GLY A 13 -8.36 -13.55 -4.31
C GLY A 13 -7.88 -13.33 -5.75
N ALA A 14 -8.75 -12.81 -6.63
CA ALA A 14 -8.37 -12.50 -8.00
C ALA A 14 -7.26 -11.45 -8.09
N LEU A 15 -7.33 -10.37 -7.31
CA LEU A 15 -6.31 -9.31 -7.28
C LEU A 15 -4.97 -9.82 -6.73
N LEU A 16 -4.99 -10.63 -5.68
CA LEU A 16 -3.76 -11.23 -5.14
C LEU A 16 -3.15 -12.26 -6.11
N THR A 17 -3.97 -13.03 -6.81
CA THR A 17 -3.48 -13.93 -7.88
C THR A 17 -2.85 -13.11 -9.00
N LEU A 18 -3.49 -12.01 -9.42
CA LEU A 18 -2.93 -11.13 -10.45
C LEU A 18 -1.60 -10.49 -9.99
N PHE A 19 -1.50 -10.11 -8.71
CA PHE A 19 -0.24 -9.64 -8.14
C PHE A 19 0.85 -10.73 -8.21
N VAL A 20 0.54 -11.98 -7.84
CA VAL A 20 1.51 -13.08 -7.90
C VAL A 20 1.97 -13.34 -9.34
N LEU A 21 1.04 -13.31 -10.31
CA LEU A 21 1.38 -13.44 -11.73
C LEU A 21 2.25 -12.27 -12.22
N TRP A 22 1.95 -11.04 -11.78
CA TRP A 22 2.75 -9.87 -12.10
C TRP A 22 4.15 -9.96 -11.48
N ALA A 23 4.27 -10.36 -10.22
CA ALA A 23 5.56 -10.58 -9.56
C ALA A 23 6.38 -11.68 -10.27
N ALA A 24 5.74 -12.77 -10.68
CA ALA A 24 6.40 -13.79 -11.47
C ALA A 24 6.87 -13.25 -12.84
N ALA A 25 6.07 -12.41 -13.50
CA ALA A 25 6.50 -11.76 -14.74
C ALA A 25 7.74 -10.88 -14.51
N VAL A 26 7.78 -10.10 -13.43
CA VAL A 26 8.96 -9.29 -13.06
C VAL A 26 10.18 -10.16 -12.77
N CYS A 27 10.00 -11.34 -12.16
CA CYS A 27 11.13 -12.22 -11.86
C CYS A 27 11.70 -12.96 -13.07
N PHE A 28 10.85 -13.29 -14.08
CA PHE A 28 11.22 -14.27 -15.12
C PHE A 28 11.07 -13.79 -16.56
N ILE A 29 10.40 -12.66 -16.81
CA ILE A 29 10.17 -12.17 -18.17
C ILE A 29 11.07 -10.97 -18.45
N ASP A 30 11.82 -11.02 -19.57
CA ASP A 30 12.66 -9.92 -20.06
C ASP A 30 13.54 -9.32 -18.95
N VAL A 31 14.32 -10.17 -18.28
CA VAL A 31 15.24 -9.78 -17.22
C VAL A 31 16.57 -9.37 -17.85
N GLN A 32 16.96 -8.10 -17.72
CA GLN A 32 18.19 -7.55 -18.31
C GLN A 32 18.95 -6.66 -17.33
N PRO A 33 20.28 -6.51 -17.45
CA PRO A 33 21.11 -5.71 -16.56
C PRO A 33 21.04 -4.21 -16.91
N ILE A 34 19.85 -3.60 -16.83
CA ILE A 34 19.62 -2.19 -17.18
C ILE A 34 19.61 -1.26 -15.96
N GLY A 35 19.71 -1.80 -14.76
CA GLY A 35 19.77 -1.01 -13.53
C GLY A 35 21.18 -0.52 -13.19
N PRO A 36 21.32 0.33 -12.15
CA PRO A 36 22.63 0.80 -11.67
C PRO A 36 23.55 -0.37 -11.31
N ASP A 37 24.85 -0.17 -11.51
CA ASP A 37 25.90 -1.18 -11.28
C ASP A 37 25.64 -2.52 -12.01
N GLY A 38 24.86 -2.50 -13.10
CA GLY A 38 24.51 -3.68 -13.87
C GLY A 38 23.47 -4.56 -13.17
N SER A 39 22.71 -4.02 -12.23
CA SER A 39 21.64 -4.76 -11.55
C SER A 39 20.56 -5.19 -12.53
N SER A 40 20.09 -6.43 -12.35
CA SER A 40 19.05 -7.01 -13.19
C SER A 40 17.68 -6.41 -12.89
N VAL A 41 16.92 -6.15 -13.96
CA VAL A 41 15.58 -5.60 -13.90
C VAL A 41 14.65 -6.44 -14.76
N GLY A 42 13.57 -6.94 -14.19
CA GLY A 42 12.55 -7.67 -14.94
C GLY A 42 11.62 -6.74 -15.70
N LEU A 43 10.99 -7.24 -16.77
CA LEU A 43 10.21 -6.45 -17.73
C LEU A 43 11.01 -5.26 -18.25
N ALA A 44 12.29 -5.51 -18.60
CA ALA A 44 13.29 -4.50 -18.85
C ALA A 44 12.90 -3.54 -19.99
N ALA A 45 12.39 -4.03 -21.11
CA ALA A 45 11.95 -3.19 -22.23
C ALA A 45 10.83 -2.22 -21.83
N LEU A 46 9.84 -2.72 -21.07
CA LEU A 46 8.74 -1.90 -20.56
C LEU A 46 9.25 -0.83 -19.58
N ASN A 47 10.06 -1.24 -18.61
CA ASN A 47 10.62 -0.36 -17.59
C ASN A 47 11.54 0.71 -18.20
N ALA A 48 12.40 0.33 -19.15
CA ALA A 48 13.27 1.26 -19.86
C ALA A 48 12.49 2.30 -20.69
N ALA A 49 11.38 1.89 -21.34
CA ALA A 49 10.53 2.82 -22.09
C ALA A 49 9.92 3.91 -21.19
N PHE A 50 9.40 3.53 -20.02
CA PHE A 50 8.90 4.49 -19.03
C PHE A 50 10.01 5.39 -18.49
N GLN A 51 11.16 4.81 -18.10
CA GLN A 51 12.30 5.54 -17.58
C GLN A 51 12.83 6.58 -18.57
N LYS A 52 12.94 6.21 -19.85
CA LYS A 52 13.37 7.12 -20.92
C LYS A 52 12.40 8.31 -21.10
N THR A 53 11.11 8.07 -20.93
CA THR A 53 10.07 9.09 -21.11
C THR A 53 9.96 10.04 -19.91
N LEU A 54 10.07 9.50 -18.71
CA LEU A 54 9.84 10.27 -17.47
C LEU A 54 11.11 10.93 -16.93
N GLY A 55 12.28 10.30 -17.19
CA GLY A 55 13.56 10.71 -16.61
C GLY A 55 13.60 10.50 -15.10
N VAL A 56 14.50 11.21 -14.42
CA VAL A 56 14.67 11.14 -12.96
C VAL A 56 14.48 12.52 -12.34
N ASN A 57 13.62 12.62 -11.34
CA ASN A 57 13.35 13.83 -10.57
C ASN A 57 13.52 13.54 -9.07
N MET A 58 14.73 13.78 -8.55
CA MET A 58 15.06 13.52 -7.14
C MET A 58 14.28 14.41 -6.18
N THR A 59 13.98 15.66 -6.54
CA THR A 59 13.16 16.54 -5.69
C THR A 59 11.76 15.98 -5.47
N LEU A 60 11.13 15.46 -6.53
CA LEU A 60 9.82 14.83 -6.41
C LEU A 60 9.90 13.51 -5.62
N TYR A 61 11.00 12.77 -5.77
CA TYR A 61 11.28 11.60 -4.96
C TYR A 61 11.32 11.96 -3.46
N GLU A 62 12.13 12.94 -3.08
CA GLU A 62 12.28 13.40 -1.69
C GLU A 62 10.95 13.88 -1.10
N ILE A 63 10.19 14.71 -1.84
CA ILE A 63 8.86 15.18 -1.41
C ILE A 63 7.95 13.99 -1.10
N THR A 64 7.88 13.00 -2.00
CA THR A 64 7.02 11.83 -1.80
C THR A 64 7.53 10.88 -0.72
N ASP A 65 8.83 10.87 -0.49
CA ASP A 65 9.43 10.10 0.60
C ASP A 65 9.03 10.68 1.96
N TRP A 66 9.20 11.99 2.15
CA TRP A 66 8.72 12.69 3.35
C TRP A 66 7.20 12.56 3.55
N LEU A 67 6.42 12.64 2.49
CA LEU A 67 4.96 12.42 2.56
C LEU A 67 4.59 10.99 2.94
N GLY A 68 5.52 10.03 2.81
CA GLY A 68 5.40 8.67 3.34
C GLY A 68 5.20 8.60 4.86
N ILE A 69 5.48 9.68 5.60
CA ILE A 69 5.18 9.80 7.04
C ILE A 69 3.66 9.87 7.29
N VAL A 70 2.88 10.41 6.36
CA VAL A 70 1.42 10.60 6.54
C VAL A 70 0.70 9.29 6.86
N PRO A 71 0.84 8.20 6.08
CA PRO A 71 0.24 6.92 6.44
C PRO A 71 0.72 6.38 7.79
N LEU A 72 1.99 6.59 8.18
CA LEU A 72 2.49 6.18 9.50
C LEU A 72 1.77 6.93 10.63
N CYS A 73 1.47 8.22 10.46
CA CYS A 73 0.66 8.97 11.42
C CYS A 73 -0.74 8.35 11.60
N PHE A 74 -1.36 7.87 10.51
CA PHE A 74 -2.66 7.17 10.62
C PHE A 74 -2.52 5.83 11.35
N VAL A 75 -1.48 5.04 11.06
CA VAL A 75 -1.19 3.78 11.77
C VAL A 75 -1.05 4.04 13.26
N CYS A 76 -0.20 5.01 13.65
CA CYS A 76 0.01 5.40 15.05
C CYS A 76 -1.30 5.91 15.70
N GLY A 77 -2.07 6.73 15.00
CA GLY A 77 -3.35 7.24 15.49
C GLY A 77 -4.36 6.14 15.79
N PHE A 78 -4.51 5.15 14.91
CA PHE A 78 -5.39 4.00 15.15
C PHE A 78 -4.82 3.02 16.19
N ALA A 79 -3.51 2.84 16.27
CA ALA A 79 -2.86 2.07 17.32
C ALA A 79 -3.13 2.70 18.71
N LEU A 80 -2.97 4.04 18.82
CA LEU A 80 -3.27 4.77 20.03
C LEU A 80 -4.76 4.68 20.39
N LEU A 81 -5.67 4.79 19.42
CA LEU A 81 -7.10 4.60 19.64
C LEU A 81 -7.40 3.21 20.22
N GLY A 82 -6.81 2.16 19.63
CA GLY A 82 -6.94 0.78 20.12
C GLY A 82 -6.40 0.62 21.55
N LEU A 83 -5.24 1.20 21.84
CA LEU A 83 -4.61 1.19 23.16
C LEU A 83 -5.48 1.89 24.21
N VAL A 84 -5.99 3.07 23.90
CA VAL A 84 -6.90 3.81 24.80
C VAL A 84 -8.17 3.01 25.09
N GLN A 85 -8.74 2.35 24.07
CA GLN A 85 -9.90 1.47 24.29
C GLN A 85 -9.55 0.27 25.17
N LEU A 86 -8.37 -0.33 24.97
CA LEU A 86 -7.92 -1.47 25.77
C LEU A 86 -7.73 -1.08 27.24
N ILE A 87 -7.05 0.03 27.51
CA ILE A 87 -6.82 0.53 28.87
C ILE A 87 -8.15 0.86 29.57
N LYS A 88 -9.06 1.61 28.91
CA LYS A 88 -10.33 2.02 29.48
C LYS A 88 -11.27 0.83 29.72
N ARG A 89 -11.29 -0.14 28.82
CA ARG A 89 -12.24 -1.28 28.88
C ARG A 89 -11.62 -2.52 29.52
N LYS A 90 -10.32 -2.52 29.85
CA LYS A 90 -9.54 -3.57 30.53
C LYS A 90 -9.69 -4.96 29.91
N SER A 91 -10.02 -5.08 28.62
CA SER A 91 -10.20 -6.36 27.94
C SER A 91 -10.09 -6.21 26.41
N PHE A 92 -9.29 -7.05 25.74
CA PHE A 92 -9.21 -7.14 24.29
C PHE A 92 -10.56 -7.43 23.63
N ARG A 93 -11.42 -8.24 24.28
CA ARG A 93 -12.76 -8.59 23.76
C ARG A 93 -13.71 -7.40 23.73
N ARG A 94 -13.39 -6.32 24.45
CA ARG A 94 -14.19 -5.09 24.52
C ARG A 94 -13.64 -3.98 23.62
N VAL A 95 -12.46 -4.16 23.01
CA VAL A 95 -11.96 -3.25 21.97
C VAL A 95 -12.84 -3.40 20.73
N ASP A 96 -13.09 -2.30 20.03
CA ASP A 96 -13.91 -2.33 18.81
C ASP A 96 -13.34 -3.33 17.80
N PRO A 97 -14.12 -4.32 17.33
CA PRO A 97 -13.61 -5.37 16.45
C PRO A 97 -13.01 -4.85 15.15
N ASP A 98 -13.49 -3.71 14.64
CA ASP A 98 -12.97 -3.07 13.45
C ASP A 98 -11.56 -2.47 13.65
N ILE A 99 -11.22 -2.06 14.88
CA ILE A 99 -9.85 -1.62 15.24
C ILE A 99 -8.91 -2.82 15.38
N LEU A 100 -9.38 -3.94 15.94
CA LEU A 100 -8.57 -5.16 16.02
C LEU A 100 -8.25 -5.72 14.61
N VAL A 101 -9.26 -5.77 13.73
CA VAL A 101 -9.06 -6.20 12.34
C VAL A 101 -8.12 -5.24 11.60
N LEU A 102 -8.22 -3.94 11.87
CA LEU A 102 -7.31 -2.95 11.29
C LEU A 102 -5.86 -3.14 11.78
N GLY A 103 -5.68 -3.39 13.06
CA GLY A 103 -4.36 -3.69 13.63
C GLY A 103 -3.72 -4.93 13.01
N ALA A 104 -4.48 -6.04 12.91
CA ALA A 104 -4.02 -7.25 12.24
C ALA A 104 -3.68 -7.01 10.76
N PHE A 105 -4.49 -6.20 10.07
CA PHE A 105 -4.24 -5.80 8.69
C PHE A 105 -2.93 -5.00 8.55
N TYR A 106 -2.68 -4.00 9.38
CA TYR A 106 -1.43 -3.22 9.33
C TYR A 106 -0.21 -4.06 9.68
N THR A 107 -0.34 -5.01 10.59
CA THR A 107 0.74 -5.99 10.87
C THR A 107 1.05 -6.82 9.63
N ALA A 108 0.03 -7.30 8.90
CA ALA A 108 0.23 -8.05 7.66
C ALA A 108 0.87 -7.20 6.55
N VAL A 109 0.48 -5.92 6.41
CA VAL A 109 1.10 -4.97 5.45
C VAL A 109 2.57 -4.74 5.80
N PHE A 110 2.89 -4.57 7.08
CA PHE A 110 4.27 -4.37 7.52
C PHE A 110 5.13 -5.63 7.32
N ALA A 111 4.56 -6.82 7.57
CA ALA A 111 5.24 -8.08 7.28
C ALA A 111 5.52 -8.25 5.77
N ALA A 112 4.57 -7.89 4.92
CA ALA A 112 4.78 -7.88 3.47
C ALA A 112 5.88 -6.89 3.06
N TYR A 113 5.89 -5.69 3.64
CA TYR A 113 6.95 -4.70 3.42
C TYR A 113 8.34 -5.28 3.73
N ILE A 114 8.53 -5.86 4.93
CA ILE A 114 9.81 -6.45 5.34
C ILE A 114 10.20 -7.61 4.40
N ALA A 115 9.26 -8.45 4.01
CA ALA A 115 9.54 -9.59 3.14
C ALA A 115 10.05 -9.12 1.76
N PHE A 116 9.44 -8.09 1.17
CA PHE A 116 9.86 -7.56 -0.12
C PHE A 116 11.14 -6.72 -0.03
N GLU A 117 11.42 -6.06 1.07
CA GLU A 117 12.72 -5.42 1.31
C GLU A 117 13.85 -6.44 1.34
N ALA A 118 13.60 -7.62 1.95
CA ALA A 118 14.60 -8.68 2.04
C ALA A 118 14.76 -9.48 0.72
N PHE A 119 13.71 -9.62 -0.09
CA PHE A 119 13.66 -10.46 -1.28
C PHE A 119 13.15 -9.69 -2.51
N SER A 120 13.73 -8.53 -2.79
CA SER A 120 13.31 -7.70 -3.92
C SER A 120 13.81 -8.27 -5.26
N PRO A 121 12.93 -8.49 -6.25
CA PRO A 121 13.36 -8.89 -7.59
C PRO A 121 13.98 -7.76 -8.41
N ASN A 122 13.63 -6.50 -8.13
CA ASN A 122 14.20 -5.32 -8.77
C ASN A 122 14.85 -4.40 -7.76
N PHE A 123 15.94 -3.75 -8.15
CA PHE A 123 16.55 -2.63 -7.44
C PHE A 123 16.14 -1.31 -8.10
N ARG A 124 16.35 -0.19 -7.42
CA ARG A 124 15.97 1.14 -7.91
C ARG A 124 16.70 1.50 -9.21
N SER A 125 16.08 2.36 -9.99
CA SER A 125 16.64 2.83 -11.28
C SER A 125 17.84 3.77 -11.12
N VAL A 126 18.06 4.27 -9.91
CA VAL A 126 19.20 5.13 -9.54
C VAL A 126 19.72 4.73 -8.16
N LEU A 127 20.99 5.00 -7.91
CA LEU A 127 21.56 4.84 -6.58
C LEU A 127 21.01 5.93 -5.62
N ILE A 128 20.61 5.52 -4.44
CA ILE A 128 20.19 6.44 -3.38
C ILE A 128 21.35 6.58 -2.40
N GLU A 129 21.87 7.78 -2.25
CA GLU A 129 23.06 8.06 -1.42
C GLU A 129 24.26 7.11 -1.76
N GLY A 130 24.40 6.78 -3.04
CA GLY A 130 25.45 5.86 -3.50
C GLY A 130 25.20 4.39 -3.19
N ARG A 131 23.98 4.00 -2.76
CA ARG A 131 23.61 2.62 -2.43
C ARG A 131 22.57 2.07 -3.37
N LEU A 132 22.68 0.80 -3.68
CA LEU A 132 21.68 0.05 -4.44
C LEU A 132 20.60 -0.43 -3.46
N GLU A 133 19.37 0.11 -3.59
CA GLU A 133 18.26 -0.21 -2.71
C GLU A 133 17.19 -1.06 -3.39
N ALA A 134 16.51 -1.88 -2.62
CA ALA A 134 15.34 -2.63 -3.05
C ALA A 134 14.26 -1.70 -3.63
N SER A 135 13.58 -2.14 -4.68
CA SER A 135 12.60 -1.32 -5.39
C SER A 135 11.22 -1.94 -5.48
N TYR A 136 11.15 -3.26 -5.64
CA TYR A 136 9.88 -3.97 -5.90
C TYR A 136 9.29 -4.63 -4.63
N PRO A 137 7.98 -4.47 -4.43
CA PRO A 137 7.12 -3.41 -4.96
C PRO A 137 7.43 -2.08 -4.27
N SER A 138 7.06 -0.94 -4.88
CA SER A 138 7.28 0.37 -4.26
C SER A 138 6.67 0.43 -2.86
N SER A 139 7.53 0.49 -1.84
CA SER A 139 7.15 0.44 -0.42
C SER A 139 6.28 1.62 0.00
N THR A 140 6.63 2.84 -0.43
CA THR A 140 5.83 4.05 -0.17
C THR A 140 4.44 3.94 -0.82
N THR A 141 4.36 3.46 -2.08
CA THR A 141 3.07 3.24 -2.76
C THR A 141 2.24 2.19 -2.04
N LEU A 142 2.85 1.05 -1.67
CA LEU A 142 2.15 0.00 -0.93
C LEU A 142 1.59 0.52 0.40
N LEU A 143 2.40 1.24 1.17
CA LEU A 143 2.01 1.77 2.47
C LEU A 143 0.85 2.76 2.33
N VAL A 144 0.96 3.74 1.43
CA VAL A 144 -0.10 4.72 1.16
C VAL A 144 -1.38 4.03 0.73
N MET A 145 -1.32 3.12 -0.24
CA MET A 145 -2.48 2.47 -0.83
C MET A 145 -3.12 1.40 0.07
N CYS A 146 -2.42 0.93 1.09
CA CYS A 146 -3.00 0.07 2.12
C CYS A 146 -3.61 0.90 3.27
N VAL A 147 -2.88 1.90 3.76
CA VAL A 147 -3.25 2.62 4.98
C VAL A 147 -4.34 3.66 4.72
N ILE A 148 -4.17 4.51 3.71
CA ILE A 148 -5.09 5.62 3.50
C ILE A 148 -6.51 5.16 3.15
N PRO A 149 -6.77 4.21 2.22
CA PRO A 149 -8.12 3.73 1.96
C PRO A 149 -8.78 3.07 3.19
N THR A 150 -8.03 2.31 3.99
CA THR A 150 -8.55 1.71 5.22
C THR A 150 -8.82 2.76 6.30
N ALA A 151 -7.97 3.79 6.42
CA ALA A 151 -8.23 4.96 7.25
C ALA A 151 -9.50 5.71 6.81
N MET A 152 -9.70 5.92 5.50
CA MET A 152 -10.92 6.52 4.97
C MET A 152 -12.17 5.71 5.36
N MET A 153 -12.12 4.37 5.31
CA MET A 153 -13.22 3.52 5.75
C MET A 153 -13.54 3.71 7.23
N GLN A 154 -12.51 3.87 8.07
CA GLN A 154 -12.65 4.12 9.51
C GLN A 154 -13.18 5.53 9.80
N LEU A 155 -12.62 6.56 9.16
CA LEU A 155 -13.00 7.96 9.34
C LEU A 155 -14.42 8.24 8.85
N LYS A 156 -14.85 7.63 7.74
CA LYS A 156 -16.24 7.73 7.23
C LYS A 156 -17.29 7.39 8.29
N ARG A 157 -16.98 6.50 9.22
CA ARG A 157 -17.89 6.09 10.29
C ARG A 157 -17.77 6.96 11.54
N ARG A 158 -16.58 7.52 11.80
CA ARG A 158 -16.27 8.27 13.03
C ARG A 158 -16.55 9.76 12.90
N ILE A 159 -16.39 10.35 11.71
CA ILE A 159 -16.67 11.76 11.46
C ILE A 159 -18.17 11.97 11.28
N LYS A 160 -18.79 12.60 12.26
CA LYS A 160 -20.25 12.82 12.28
C LYS A 160 -20.67 13.98 11.37
N ARG A 161 -19.86 15.06 11.30
CA ARG A 161 -20.17 16.26 10.50
C ARG A 161 -19.97 15.96 9.01
N PRO A 162 -21.03 16.07 8.16
CA PRO A 162 -20.94 15.60 6.77
C PRO A 162 -19.94 16.39 5.93
N TRP A 163 -19.85 17.71 6.07
CA TRP A 163 -18.93 18.53 5.30
C TRP A 163 -17.46 18.24 5.64
N ILE A 164 -17.12 18.08 6.95
CA ILE A 164 -15.75 17.68 7.37
C ILE A 164 -15.42 16.30 6.82
N ARG A 165 -16.36 15.36 6.93
CA ARG A 165 -16.18 14.00 6.40
C ARG A 165 -15.88 14.04 4.90
N THR A 166 -16.67 14.78 4.11
CA THR A 166 -16.45 14.90 2.67
C THR A 166 -15.11 15.52 2.37
N ALA A 167 -14.75 16.65 2.98
CA ALA A 167 -13.47 17.31 2.80
C ALA A 167 -12.29 16.37 3.09
N VAL A 168 -12.31 15.69 4.25
CA VAL A 168 -11.25 14.74 4.62
C VAL A 168 -11.16 13.59 3.61
N LEU A 169 -12.28 12.99 3.23
CA LEU A 169 -12.26 11.88 2.28
C LEU A 169 -11.79 12.30 0.88
N CYS A 170 -12.15 13.49 0.41
CA CYS A 170 -11.66 14.02 -0.86
C CYS A 170 -10.14 14.29 -0.82
N THR A 171 -9.64 14.91 0.26
CA THR A 171 -8.20 15.16 0.43
C THR A 171 -7.41 13.85 0.48
N LEU A 172 -7.86 12.85 1.25
CA LEU A 172 -7.20 11.55 1.31
C LEU A 172 -7.31 10.78 -0.02
N GLY A 173 -8.43 10.92 -0.74
CA GLY A 173 -8.58 10.35 -2.08
C GLY A 173 -7.61 10.97 -3.08
N ALA A 174 -7.48 12.30 -3.08
CA ALA A 174 -6.48 13.00 -3.90
C ALA A 174 -5.04 12.57 -3.56
N PHE A 175 -4.75 12.38 -2.27
CA PHE A 175 -3.45 11.87 -1.82
C PHE A 175 -3.17 10.45 -2.34
N CYS A 176 -4.18 9.56 -2.36
CA CYS A 176 -4.05 8.21 -2.94
C CYS A 176 -3.75 8.23 -4.45
N VAL A 177 -4.20 9.22 -5.19
CA VAL A 177 -3.88 9.37 -6.61
C VAL A 177 -2.51 10.02 -6.78
N PHE A 178 -2.23 11.08 -6.03
CA PHE A 178 -0.99 11.84 -6.12
C PHE A 178 0.23 10.97 -5.84
N MET A 179 0.24 10.21 -4.75
CA MET A 179 1.45 9.51 -4.29
C MET A 179 1.97 8.44 -5.27
N PRO A 180 1.17 7.49 -5.77
CA PRO A 180 1.66 6.53 -6.77
C PRO A 180 2.10 7.21 -8.07
N THR A 181 1.35 8.23 -8.51
CA THR A 181 1.66 8.98 -9.73
C THR A 181 2.97 9.74 -9.59
N ALA A 182 3.16 10.44 -8.49
CA ALA A 182 4.38 11.20 -8.22
C ALA A 182 5.59 10.27 -8.03
N ARG A 183 5.42 9.11 -7.38
CA ARG A 183 6.50 8.09 -7.28
C ARG A 183 6.87 7.54 -8.66
N LEU A 184 5.92 7.32 -9.56
CA LEU A 184 6.20 6.92 -10.93
C LEU A 184 6.93 8.02 -11.69
N ILE A 185 6.44 9.27 -11.63
CA ILE A 185 7.03 10.41 -12.34
C ILE A 185 8.42 10.77 -11.78
N SER A 186 8.69 10.47 -10.50
CA SER A 186 10.04 10.67 -9.94
C SER A 186 11.11 9.84 -10.65
N GLY A 187 10.72 8.76 -11.35
CA GLY A 187 11.60 7.89 -12.11
C GLY A 187 12.57 7.07 -11.26
N VAL A 188 12.50 7.12 -9.94
CA VAL A 188 13.37 6.35 -9.02
C VAL A 188 12.88 4.91 -8.86
N HIS A 189 11.59 4.67 -9.07
CA HIS A 189 10.99 3.34 -9.15
C HIS A 189 10.67 2.98 -10.60
N TRP A 190 10.79 1.72 -10.92
CA TRP A 190 10.34 1.20 -12.20
C TRP A 190 8.80 1.20 -12.28
N PHE A 191 8.27 1.26 -13.51
CA PHE A 191 6.82 1.15 -13.72
C PHE A 191 6.25 -0.14 -13.11
N SER A 192 6.97 -1.25 -13.26
CA SER A 192 6.58 -2.55 -12.71
C SER A 192 6.44 -2.54 -11.19
N ASP A 193 7.24 -1.74 -10.46
CA ASP A 193 7.21 -1.66 -9.01
C ASP A 193 5.95 -0.96 -8.51
N ILE A 194 5.52 0.09 -9.22
CA ILE A 194 4.30 0.83 -8.92
C ILE A 194 3.06 -0.04 -9.18
N VAL A 195 3.02 -0.73 -10.33
CA VAL A 195 1.92 -1.65 -10.65
C VAL A 195 1.84 -2.79 -9.64
N GLY A 196 2.97 -3.39 -9.26
CA GLY A 196 3.03 -4.41 -8.23
C GLY A 196 2.46 -3.92 -6.89
N ALA A 197 2.86 -2.72 -6.44
CA ALA A 197 2.34 -2.11 -5.22
C ALA A 197 0.83 -1.85 -5.28
N LEU A 198 0.32 -1.37 -6.42
CA LEU A 198 -1.12 -1.12 -6.62
C LEU A 198 -1.93 -2.43 -6.59
N LEU A 199 -1.46 -3.49 -7.25
CA LEU A 199 -2.15 -4.79 -7.27
C LEU A 199 -2.18 -5.42 -5.87
N LEU A 200 -1.04 -5.45 -5.18
CA LEU A 200 -0.95 -6.00 -3.83
C LEU A 200 -1.85 -5.23 -2.86
N SER A 201 -1.76 -3.90 -2.86
CA SER A 201 -2.56 -3.07 -1.97
C SER A 201 -4.06 -3.19 -2.25
N ALA A 202 -4.49 -3.21 -3.52
CA ALA A 202 -5.89 -3.41 -3.89
C ALA A 202 -6.42 -4.76 -3.39
N GLY A 203 -5.64 -5.83 -3.54
CA GLY A 203 -5.97 -7.15 -3.02
C GLY A 203 -6.11 -7.16 -1.50
N LEU A 204 -5.13 -6.60 -0.79
CA LEU A 204 -5.11 -6.52 0.68
C LEU A 204 -6.24 -5.64 1.23
N VAL A 205 -6.46 -4.45 0.68
CA VAL A 205 -7.55 -3.55 1.11
C VAL A 205 -8.92 -4.18 0.88
N THR A 206 -9.10 -4.89 -0.23
CA THR A 206 -10.35 -5.62 -0.51
C THR A 206 -10.54 -6.76 0.49
N LEU A 207 -9.46 -7.47 0.87
CA LEU A 207 -9.48 -8.49 1.92
C LEU A 207 -9.88 -7.89 3.27
N TYR A 208 -9.28 -6.75 3.65
CA TYR A 208 -9.66 -6.02 4.85
C TYR A 208 -11.15 -5.64 4.84
N ALA A 209 -11.65 -5.09 3.73
CA ALA A 209 -13.06 -4.72 3.60
C ALA A 209 -14.00 -5.93 3.76
N ALA A 210 -13.62 -7.09 3.23
CA ALA A 210 -14.35 -8.34 3.39
C ALA A 210 -14.36 -8.82 4.86
N ALA A 211 -13.19 -8.85 5.50
CA ALA A 211 -13.03 -9.23 6.91
C ALA A 211 -13.82 -8.30 7.84
N ALA A 212 -13.63 -6.98 7.72
CA ALA A 212 -14.36 -5.99 8.50
C ALA A 212 -15.88 -6.11 8.32
N GLY A 213 -16.35 -6.44 7.11
CA GLY A 213 -17.76 -6.71 6.81
C GLY A 213 -18.34 -7.93 7.52
N CYS A 214 -17.51 -8.94 7.85
CA CYS A 214 -17.94 -10.08 8.65
C CYS A 214 -18.22 -9.71 10.12
N PHE A 215 -17.41 -8.85 10.70
CA PHE A 215 -17.51 -8.47 12.12
C PHE A 215 -18.63 -7.46 12.38
N GLN A 216 -18.95 -6.57 11.44
CA GLN A 216 -20.05 -5.61 11.59
C GLN A 216 -21.43 -6.24 11.76
N LYS A 217 -21.60 -7.49 11.38
CA LYS A 217 -22.86 -8.24 11.54
C LYS A 217 -23.07 -8.83 12.94
N ARG A 218 -22.03 -8.98 13.76
CA ARG A 218 -22.13 -9.55 15.11
C ARG A 218 -22.51 -8.50 16.15
N SER A 219 -22.45 -7.21 15.79
CA SER A 219 -22.72 -6.08 16.71
C SER A 219 -24.12 -5.46 16.54
N LYS A 220 -24.98 -6.04 15.72
CA LYS A 220 -26.41 -5.73 15.61
C LYS A 220 -27.25 -6.92 16.09
#